data_ad6f699aae5af3b8ac2156f24d5d304e
#
_entry.id   ad6f699aae5af3b8ac2156f24d5d304e
#
_cell.length_a   1.000
_cell.length_b   1.000
_cell.length_c   1.000
_cell.angle_alpha   90.00
_cell.angle_beta   90.00
_cell.angle_gamma   90.00
#
_symmetry.space_group_name_H-M   'P 1'
#
loop_
_entity.id
_entity.type
_entity.pdbx_description
1 polymer ?
#
loop_
_entity_poly.entity_id
_entity_poly.type
_entity_poly.pdbx_seq_one_letter_code
_entity_poly.pdbx_strand_id
1 'polypeptide(L)'
;MTYPKNSTAVSFIATALLVAASHASAEVRPVTEAHCQVMQDANTFDPNGPVGCDRLRLVSFPFTSHQGLPGRGSVVVLDAFAENVDIIFAKLNARGFPLEQALGLEHFQGDDAASMAANNTSAFNGRPITGGASWSLHAYGAAIDLNPVQNPFLTINADATATIDPVASARAYVNRSAVRAEKPERRGMAEEVLDIFAENGFIHWGGYWNAPVDYQHFEVAPRKFIEHLARVEPDVARNDFNAYLGMYNACMAEQQGLDPARQRASCVGRVLDFYRQWPLPSSSMATAAE
;
A
#
# COMPACT_ATOMS: atom_id res chain seq x y z
N MET A 1 -67.89 -43.99 -27.19
CA MET A 1 -67.26 -42.87 -27.87
C MET A 1 -66.17 -42.35 -26.92
N THR A 2 -64.93 -42.72 -27.13
CA THR A 2 -63.78 -42.37 -26.31
C THR A 2 -62.91 -41.35 -27.08
N TYR A 3 -62.78 -40.17 -26.53
CA TYR A 3 -61.87 -39.13 -27.08
C TYR A 3 -60.42 -39.32 -26.56
N PRO A 4 -59.42 -39.24 -27.40
CA PRO A 4 -58.00 -39.25 -26.93
C PRO A 4 -57.61 -37.87 -26.46
N LYS A 5 -56.99 -37.79 -25.27
CA LYS A 5 -56.32 -36.60 -24.77
C LYS A 5 -54.90 -36.54 -25.37
N ASN A 6 -54.64 -35.58 -26.23
CA ASN A 6 -53.30 -35.23 -26.65
C ASN A 6 -52.65 -34.28 -25.60
N SER A 7 -51.65 -34.77 -24.97
CA SER A 7 -50.81 -33.96 -24.06
C SER A 7 -49.55 -33.55 -24.81
N THR A 8 -49.46 -32.28 -25.20
CA THR A 8 -48.24 -31.68 -25.78
C THR A 8 -47.36 -31.18 -24.63
N ALA A 9 -46.29 -31.89 -24.40
CA ALA A 9 -45.23 -31.43 -23.48
C ALA A 9 -44.41 -30.33 -24.14
N VAL A 10 -44.43 -29.12 -23.59
CA VAL A 10 -43.56 -28.00 -24.00
C VAL A 10 -42.31 -28.09 -23.17
N SER A 11 -41.19 -28.45 -23.81
CA SER A 11 -39.86 -28.47 -23.18
C SER A 11 -39.29 -27.06 -23.18
N PHE A 12 -39.17 -26.45 -22.00
CA PHE A 12 -38.43 -25.22 -21.83
C PHE A 12 -36.93 -25.53 -21.70
N ILE A 13 -36.16 -25.23 -22.72
CA ILE A 13 -34.69 -25.25 -22.64
C ILE A 13 -34.27 -23.92 -21.98
N ALA A 14 -33.89 -23.98 -20.70
CA ALA A 14 -33.29 -22.86 -20.01
C ALA A 14 -31.84 -22.75 -20.45
N THR A 15 -31.51 -21.82 -21.32
CA THR A 15 -30.16 -21.48 -21.68
C THR A 15 -29.56 -20.66 -20.53
N ALA A 16 -28.76 -21.29 -19.66
CA ALA A 16 -27.96 -20.59 -18.66
C ALA A 16 -26.86 -19.84 -19.38
N LEU A 17 -26.97 -18.50 -19.49
CA LEU A 17 -25.85 -17.63 -19.83
C LEU A 17 -24.83 -17.67 -18.65
N LEU A 18 -23.73 -18.40 -18.80
CA LEU A 18 -22.56 -18.22 -17.99
C LEU A 18 -21.95 -16.85 -18.34
N VAL A 19 -22.27 -15.83 -17.57
CA VAL A 19 -21.49 -14.60 -17.55
C VAL A 19 -20.16 -14.95 -16.89
N ALA A 20 -19.13 -15.21 -17.69
CA ALA A 20 -17.77 -15.29 -17.22
C ALA A 20 -17.40 -13.88 -16.70
N ALA A 21 -17.46 -13.69 -15.39
CA ALA A 21 -16.86 -12.54 -14.75
C ALA A 21 -15.35 -12.63 -15.03
N SER A 22 -14.88 -11.87 -16.03
CA SER A 22 -13.46 -11.67 -16.23
C SER A 22 -12.94 -10.96 -14.97
N HIS A 23 -12.33 -11.71 -14.07
CA HIS A 23 -11.52 -11.15 -12.99
C HIS A 23 -10.36 -10.46 -13.70
N ALA A 24 -10.50 -9.15 -13.93
CA ALA A 24 -9.40 -8.35 -14.44
C ALA A 24 -8.27 -8.50 -13.41
N SER A 25 -7.20 -9.20 -13.80
CA SER A 25 -5.98 -9.34 -13.00
C SER A 25 -5.44 -7.95 -12.67
N ALA A 26 -4.76 -7.86 -11.58
CA ALA A 26 -3.87 -6.73 -11.30
C ALA A 26 -2.85 -6.60 -12.44
N GLU A 27 -2.43 -5.37 -12.73
CA GLU A 27 -1.57 -5.07 -13.88
C GLU A 27 -0.46 -4.11 -13.43
N VAL A 28 0.79 -4.55 -13.62
CA VAL A 28 1.98 -3.70 -13.44
C VAL A 28 2.47 -3.25 -14.81
N ARG A 29 2.57 -1.95 -15.04
CA ARG A 29 3.07 -1.40 -16.31
C ARG A 29 3.97 -0.17 -16.09
N PRO A 30 4.90 0.13 -16.99
CA PRO A 30 5.65 1.38 -16.94
C PRO A 30 4.70 2.59 -16.95
N VAL A 31 5.06 3.62 -16.19
CA VAL A 31 4.44 4.94 -16.35
C VAL A 31 4.81 5.48 -17.72
N THR A 32 3.83 5.92 -18.50
CA THR A 32 4.08 6.49 -19.84
C THR A 32 4.55 7.93 -19.72
N GLU A 33 5.27 8.44 -20.73
CA GLU A 33 5.67 9.84 -20.79
C GLU A 33 4.46 10.79 -20.69
N ALA A 34 3.35 10.46 -21.35
CA ALA A 34 2.11 11.22 -21.25
C ALA A 34 1.56 11.27 -19.82
N HIS A 35 1.60 10.16 -19.08
CA HIS A 35 1.18 10.13 -17.67
C HIS A 35 2.16 10.92 -16.78
N CYS A 36 3.47 10.82 -17.05
CA CYS A 36 4.46 11.65 -16.38
C CYS A 36 4.20 13.15 -16.56
N GLN A 37 3.84 13.57 -17.76
CA GLN A 37 3.49 14.97 -18.03
C GLN A 37 2.25 15.39 -17.22
N VAL A 38 1.22 14.52 -17.15
CA VAL A 38 0.03 14.79 -16.31
C VAL A 38 0.40 14.95 -14.84
N MET A 39 1.26 14.08 -14.32
CA MET A 39 1.76 14.20 -12.93
C MET A 39 2.59 15.47 -12.73
N GLN A 40 3.40 15.86 -13.70
CA GLN A 40 4.19 17.11 -13.65
C GLN A 40 3.29 18.34 -13.66
N ASP A 41 2.31 18.39 -14.53
CA ASP A 41 1.35 19.50 -14.64
C ASP A 41 0.51 19.66 -13.36
N ALA A 42 0.29 18.56 -12.65
CA ALA A 42 -0.39 18.53 -11.36
C ALA A 42 0.56 18.71 -10.14
N ASN A 43 1.84 19.01 -10.35
CA ASN A 43 2.88 19.16 -9.32
C ASN A 43 3.07 17.92 -8.44
N THR A 44 2.77 16.72 -8.94
CA THR A 44 3.00 15.45 -8.24
C THR A 44 4.24 14.71 -8.72
N PHE A 45 4.89 15.19 -9.80
CA PHE A 45 6.18 14.71 -10.28
C PHE A 45 7.11 15.92 -10.53
N ASP A 46 8.29 15.89 -9.92
CA ASP A 46 9.36 16.86 -10.18
C ASP A 46 10.45 16.19 -11.02
N PRO A 47 10.77 16.69 -12.22
CA PRO A 47 11.84 16.13 -13.05
C PRO A 47 13.25 16.26 -12.41
N ASN A 48 13.41 17.12 -11.40
CA ASN A 48 14.62 17.20 -10.56
C ASN A 48 14.51 16.37 -9.28
N GLY A 49 13.46 15.56 -9.15
CA GLY A 49 13.20 14.71 -8.02
C GLY A 49 14.15 13.51 -7.94
N PRO A 50 13.97 12.67 -6.92
CA PRO A 50 14.91 11.59 -6.63
C PRO A 50 14.81 10.40 -7.57
N VAL A 51 13.74 10.28 -8.37
CA VAL A 51 13.52 9.20 -9.35
C VAL A 51 13.01 9.76 -10.68
N GLY A 52 13.52 9.20 -11.78
CA GLY A 52 13.02 9.48 -13.11
C GLY A 52 11.71 8.71 -13.40
N CYS A 53 10.96 9.21 -14.37
CA CYS A 53 9.71 8.59 -14.82
C CYS A 53 9.88 7.15 -15.30
N ASP A 54 11.00 6.85 -15.93
CA ASP A 54 11.38 5.54 -16.43
C ASP A 54 11.49 4.46 -15.33
N ARG A 55 11.75 4.91 -14.08
CA ARG A 55 11.83 4.06 -12.89
C ARG A 55 10.47 3.84 -12.21
N LEU A 56 9.40 4.50 -12.67
CA LEU A 56 8.08 4.39 -12.07
C LEU A 56 7.21 3.35 -12.77
N ARG A 57 6.40 2.66 -11.97
CA ARG A 57 5.41 1.67 -12.43
C ARG A 57 4.05 2.03 -11.91
N LEU A 58 3.05 1.96 -12.78
CA LEU A 58 1.64 2.03 -12.42
C LEU A 58 1.17 0.61 -12.09
N VAL A 59 0.70 0.42 -10.87
CA VAL A 59 0.09 -0.83 -10.39
C VAL A 59 -1.40 -0.61 -10.31
N SER A 60 -2.18 -1.32 -11.13
CA SER A 60 -3.64 -1.23 -11.19
C SER A 60 -4.27 -2.50 -10.65
N PHE A 61 -5.27 -2.38 -9.78
CA PHE A 61 -5.85 -3.51 -9.06
C PHE A 61 -7.36 -3.36 -8.83
N PRO A 62 -8.10 -4.47 -8.70
CA PRO A 62 -9.47 -4.46 -8.23
C PRO A 62 -9.50 -4.29 -6.69
N PHE A 63 -10.55 -3.68 -6.17
CA PHE A 63 -10.83 -3.62 -4.74
C PHE A 63 -12.33 -3.69 -4.47
N THR A 64 -12.70 -3.88 -3.21
CA THR A 64 -14.07 -3.76 -2.72
C THR A 64 -14.18 -2.53 -1.82
N SER A 65 -15.17 -1.68 -2.04
CA SER A 65 -15.36 -0.46 -1.23
C SER A 65 -15.91 -0.77 0.16
N HIS A 66 -15.93 0.23 1.05
CA HIS A 66 -16.58 0.13 2.37
C HIS A 66 -18.08 -0.18 2.28
N GLN A 67 -18.72 0.10 1.14
CA GLN A 67 -20.11 -0.23 0.85
C GLN A 67 -20.28 -1.62 0.22
N GLY A 68 -19.19 -2.38 0.03
CA GLY A 68 -19.23 -3.69 -0.61
C GLY A 68 -19.31 -3.65 -2.14
N LEU A 69 -19.08 -2.50 -2.76
CA LEU A 69 -19.13 -2.32 -4.21
C LEU A 69 -17.74 -2.59 -4.82
N PRO A 70 -17.68 -3.26 -5.99
CA PRO A 70 -16.41 -3.45 -6.69
C PRO A 70 -15.91 -2.14 -7.28
N GLY A 71 -14.59 -1.92 -7.20
CA GLY A 71 -13.89 -0.79 -7.77
C GLY A 71 -12.58 -1.20 -8.42
N ARG A 72 -11.95 -0.27 -9.13
CA ARG A 72 -10.57 -0.36 -9.61
C ARG A 72 -9.80 0.87 -9.17
N GLY A 73 -8.59 0.63 -8.67
CA GLY A 73 -7.66 1.66 -8.28
C GLY A 73 -6.31 1.47 -8.91
N SER A 74 -5.45 2.45 -8.72
CA SER A 74 -4.04 2.36 -9.11
C SER A 74 -3.16 3.20 -8.20
N VAL A 75 -1.91 2.77 -8.04
CA VAL A 75 -0.85 3.52 -7.38
C VAL A 75 0.40 3.53 -8.24
N VAL A 76 1.21 4.58 -8.13
CA VAL A 76 2.51 4.67 -8.79
C VAL A 76 3.60 4.41 -7.76
N VAL A 77 4.55 3.52 -8.09
CA VAL A 77 5.63 3.11 -7.19
C VAL A 77 6.95 2.89 -7.96
N LEU A 78 8.07 2.78 -7.24
CA LEU A 78 9.35 2.42 -7.84
C LEU A 78 9.32 1.01 -8.43
N ASP A 79 10.00 0.81 -9.54
CA ASP A 79 10.08 -0.46 -10.27
C ASP A 79 10.63 -1.63 -9.44
N ALA A 80 11.52 -1.34 -8.48
CA ALA A 80 12.17 -2.35 -7.65
C ALA A 80 11.19 -3.27 -6.90
N PHE A 81 10.00 -2.76 -6.55
CA PHE A 81 9.02 -3.49 -5.73
C PHE A 81 7.57 -3.41 -6.25
N ALA A 82 7.38 -3.00 -7.50
CA ALA A 82 6.04 -2.84 -8.07
C ALA A 82 5.22 -4.15 -8.07
N GLU A 83 5.86 -5.29 -8.30
CA GLU A 83 5.21 -6.61 -8.25
C GLU A 83 4.80 -7.00 -6.82
N ASN A 84 5.58 -6.58 -5.81
CA ASN A 84 5.22 -6.78 -4.41
C ASN A 84 4.01 -5.92 -4.02
N VAL A 85 3.91 -4.70 -4.57
CA VAL A 85 2.73 -3.83 -4.39
C VAL A 85 1.49 -4.45 -5.05
N ASP A 86 1.64 -5.07 -6.22
CA ASP A 86 0.55 -5.84 -6.85
C ASP A 86 0.07 -6.98 -5.93
N ILE A 87 1.01 -7.74 -5.35
CA ILE A 87 0.69 -8.81 -4.39
C ILE A 87 0.00 -8.25 -3.14
N ILE A 88 0.42 -7.08 -2.62
CA ILE A 88 -0.24 -6.42 -1.49
C ILE A 88 -1.71 -6.20 -1.81
N PHE A 89 -2.03 -5.49 -2.89
CA PHE A 89 -3.42 -5.16 -3.21
C PHE A 89 -4.27 -6.38 -3.59
N ALA A 90 -3.67 -7.40 -4.22
CA ALA A 90 -4.33 -8.68 -4.45
C ALA A 90 -4.71 -9.39 -3.13
N LYS A 91 -3.78 -9.42 -2.14
CA LYS A 91 -4.04 -9.98 -0.81
C LYS A 91 -5.07 -9.16 -0.01
N LEU A 92 -5.04 -7.82 -0.11
CA LEU A 92 -6.05 -6.94 0.52
C LEU A 92 -7.44 -7.27 -0.01
N ASN A 93 -7.60 -7.35 -1.33
CA ASN A 93 -8.87 -7.69 -1.96
C ASN A 93 -9.33 -9.10 -1.59
N ALA A 94 -8.43 -10.09 -1.60
CA ALA A 94 -8.73 -11.48 -1.20
C ALA A 94 -9.15 -11.58 0.28
N ARG A 95 -8.58 -10.76 1.17
CA ARG A 95 -8.96 -10.65 2.59
C ARG A 95 -10.30 -9.91 2.78
N GLY A 96 -10.84 -9.29 1.71
CA GLY A 96 -12.01 -8.44 1.76
C GLY A 96 -11.75 -7.15 2.56
N PHE A 97 -10.49 -6.66 2.57
CA PHE A 97 -10.14 -5.39 3.17
C PHE A 97 -10.68 -4.25 2.30
N PRO A 98 -11.52 -3.35 2.85
CA PRO A 98 -12.16 -2.34 2.03
C PRO A 98 -11.23 -1.17 1.73
N LEU A 99 -11.31 -0.63 0.50
CA LEU A 99 -10.74 0.66 0.12
C LEU A 99 -11.88 1.58 -0.33
N GLU A 100 -11.81 2.87 -0.04
CA GLU A 100 -12.80 3.81 -0.60
C GLU A 100 -12.46 4.13 -2.05
N GLN A 101 -11.19 4.45 -2.30
CA GLN A 101 -10.64 4.67 -3.62
C GLN A 101 -9.10 4.55 -3.59
N ALA A 102 -8.49 4.44 -4.76
CA ALA A 102 -7.05 4.50 -4.95
C ALA A 102 -6.75 5.20 -6.28
N LEU A 103 -6.39 6.46 -6.20
CA LEU A 103 -6.11 7.34 -7.34
C LEU A 103 -4.75 8.02 -7.14
N GLY A 104 -4.05 8.32 -8.23
CA GLY A 104 -2.85 9.14 -8.19
C GLY A 104 -3.16 10.57 -7.70
N LEU A 105 -2.17 11.22 -7.07
CA LEU A 105 -2.32 12.57 -6.51
C LEU A 105 -2.59 13.64 -7.56
N GLU A 106 -2.31 13.36 -8.84
CA GLU A 106 -2.66 14.23 -9.96
C GLU A 106 -4.17 14.47 -10.09
N HIS A 107 -5.00 13.54 -9.64
CA HIS A 107 -6.45 13.73 -9.56
C HIS A 107 -6.87 14.77 -8.52
N PHE A 108 -5.98 15.08 -7.58
CA PHE A 108 -6.16 16.08 -6.51
C PHE A 108 -5.27 17.30 -6.72
N GLN A 109 -4.64 17.48 -7.91
CA GLN A 109 -3.73 18.57 -8.21
C GLN A 109 -2.55 18.69 -7.21
N GLY A 110 -2.11 17.55 -6.66
CA GLY A 110 -1.07 17.48 -5.65
C GLY A 110 -1.50 17.89 -4.23
N ASP A 111 -2.79 18.14 -4.01
CA ASP A 111 -3.33 18.48 -2.69
C ASP A 111 -3.51 17.22 -1.84
N ASP A 112 -2.52 16.95 -0.99
CA ASP A 112 -2.53 15.82 -0.04
C ASP A 112 -3.73 15.89 0.94
N ALA A 113 -4.09 17.07 1.41
CA ALA A 113 -5.19 17.24 2.36
C ALA A 113 -6.54 16.89 1.71
N ALA A 114 -6.73 17.30 0.46
CA ALA A 114 -7.92 16.94 -0.32
C ALA A 114 -7.95 15.41 -0.58
N SER A 115 -6.83 14.81 -0.92
CA SER A 115 -6.69 13.36 -1.11
C SER A 115 -7.05 12.59 0.17
N MET A 116 -6.47 12.97 1.31
CA MET A 116 -6.78 12.36 2.62
C MET A 116 -8.25 12.54 3.01
N ALA A 117 -8.82 13.74 2.81
CA ALA A 117 -10.22 14.01 3.10
C ALA A 117 -11.19 13.17 2.25
N ALA A 118 -10.78 12.84 1.02
CA ALA A 118 -11.52 11.96 0.12
C ALA A 118 -11.31 10.46 0.42
N ASN A 119 -10.59 10.11 1.49
CA ASN A 119 -10.23 8.75 1.88
C ASN A 119 -9.48 8.00 0.76
N ASN A 120 -8.58 8.69 0.07
CA ASN A 120 -7.85 8.16 -1.06
C ASN A 120 -6.58 7.41 -0.62
N THR A 121 -6.49 6.12 -0.93
CA THR A 121 -5.26 5.35 -0.84
C THR A 121 -4.31 5.82 -1.94
N SER A 122 -3.08 6.24 -1.59
CA SER A 122 -2.13 6.84 -2.50
C SER A 122 -0.70 6.36 -2.27
N ALA A 123 0.20 6.62 -3.22
CA ALA A 123 1.61 6.25 -3.07
C ALA A 123 2.55 7.37 -3.53
N PHE A 124 2.75 7.54 -4.83
CA PHE A 124 3.71 8.51 -5.37
C PHE A 124 3.25 9.95 -5.18
N ASN A 125 4.15 10.79 -4.66
CA ASN A 125 3.99 12.23 -4.60
C ASN A 125 5.38 12.88 -4.55
N GLY A 126 5.80 13.50 -5.65
CA GLY A 126 7.12 14.10 -5.88
C GLY A 126 7.32 15.42 -5.14
N ARG A 127 7.19 15.42 -3.83
CA ARG A 127 7.35 16.60 -2.98
C ARG A 127 8.38 16.40 -1.85
N PRO A 128 8.96 17.46 -1.31
CA PRO A 128 9.70 17.40 -0.06
C PRO A 128 8.82 16.99 1.14
N ILE A 129 9.44 16.53 2.21
CA ILE A 129 8.76 16.34 3.50
C ILE A 129 8.21 17.69 3.97
N THR A 130 6.99 17.71 4.49
CA THR A 130 6.35 18.91 5.01
C THR A 130 7.24 19.59 6.06
N GLY A 131 7.62 20.85 5.81
CA GLY A 131 8.51 21.62 6.68
C GLY A 131 10.00 21.26 6.61
N GLY A 132 10.42 20.41 5.66
CA GLY A 132 11.81 19.98 5.46
C GLY A 132 12.32 20.19 4.05
N ALA A 133 13.65 20.03 3.85
CA ALA A 133 14.29 20.12 2.54
C ALA A 133 14.53 18.74 1.89
N SER A 134 14.39 17.65 2.64
CA SER A 134 14.58 16.29 2.13
C SER A 134 13.33 15.82 1.39
N TRP A 135 13.51 15.04 0.33
CA TRP A 135 12.40 14.42 -0.38
C TRP A 135 11.61 13.46 0.52
N SER A 136 10.29 13.45 0.41
CA SER A 136 9.44 12.44 1.02
C SER A 136 9.76 11.04 0.47
N LEU A 137 9.49 9.96 1.20
CA LEU A 137 9.59 8.60 0.64
C LEU A 137 8.50 8.34 -0.42
N HIS A 138 7.41 9.08 -0.39
CA HIS A 138 6.45 9.12 -1.50
C HIS A 138 7.08 9.60 -2.81
N ALA A 139 8.05 10.54 -2.76
CA ALA A 139 8.75 11.01 -3.94
C ALA A 139 9.69 9.96 -4.56
N TYR A 140 10.02 8.91 -3.83
CA TYR A 140 10.72 7.73 -4.33
C TYR A 140 9.76 6.62 -4.79
N GLY A 141 8.45 6.78 -4.64
CA GLY A 141 7.48 5.73 -4.83
C GLY A 141 7.64 4.58 -3.82
N ALA A 142 8.20 4.85 -2.64
CA ALA A 142 8.57 3.89 -1.61
C ALA A 142 7.68 3.94 -0.36
N ALA A 143 6.56 4.65 -0.43
CA ALA A 143 5.56 4.74 0.62
C ALA A 143 4.15 4.64 0.05
N ILE A 144 3.23 4.09 0.85
CA ILE A 144 1.81 3.95 0.54
C ILE A 144 1.02 4.44 1.74
N ASP A 145 0.09 5.37 1.50
CA ASP A 145 -0.89 5.81 2.48
C ASP A 145 -2.22 5.08 2.24
N LEU A 146 -2.67 4.36 3.25
CA LEU A 146 -3.81 3.44 3.18
C LEU A 146 -5.02 4.00 3.93
N ASN A 147 -6.15 4.22 3.24
CA ASN A 147 -7.42 4.62 3.85
C ASN A 147 -7.26 5.74 4.90
N PRO A 148 -6.88 6.97 4.54
CA PRO A 148 -6.55 8.04 5.49
C PRO A 148 -7.62 8.33 6.54
N VAL A 149 -8.91 8.17 6.21
CA VAL A 149 -10.00 8.37 7.17
C VAL A 149 -9.99 7.31 8.27
N GLN A 150 -9.74 6.04 7.93
CA GLN A 150 -9.62 4.96 8.91
C GLN A 150 -8.25 4.97 9.61
N ASN A 151 -7.26 5.61 9.01
CA ASN A 151 -5.86 5.59 9.44
C ASN A 151 -5.28 7.02 9.48
N PRO A 152 -5.74 7.87 10.42
CA PRO A 152 -5.36 9.28 10.44
C PRO A 152 -3.87 9.51 10.72
N PHE A 153 -3.40 10.64 10.21
CA PHE A 153 -2.14 11.27 10.60
C PHE A 153 -2.37 12.14 11.84
N LEU A 154 -1.56 11.94 12.88
CA LEU A 154 -1.65 12.68 14.15
C LEU A 154 -0.36 13.47 14.37
N THR A 155 -0.45 14.80 14.31
CA THR A 155 0.62 15.68 14.75
C THR A 155 0.48 15.94 16.25
N ILE A 156 1.51 15.62 17.02
CA ILE A 156 1.56 15.89 18.45
C ILE A 156 2.30 17.22 18.65
N ASN A 157 1.60 18.22 19.14
CA ASN A 157 2.12 19.57 19.37
C ASN A 157 2.92 19.66 20.69
N ALA A 158 3.79 20.65 20.80
CA ALA A 158 4.61 20.87 21.99
C ALA A 158 3.78 21.17 23.25
N ASP A 159 2.57 21.70 23.10
CA ASP A 159 1.62 21.98 24.18
C ASP A 159 0.75 20.77 24.58
N ALA A 160 1.11 19.58 24.09
CA ALA A 160 0.38 18.32 24.30
C ALA A 160 -1.02 18.28 23.67
N THR A 161 -1.35 19.20 22.75
CA THR A 161 -2.51 19.06 21.87
C THR A 161 -2.17 18.20 20.66
N ALA A 162 -3.17 17.69 19.94
CA ALA A 162 -3.00 16.94 18.71
C ALA A 162 -3.85 17.52 17.57
N THR A 163 -3.25 17.60 16.38
CA THR A 163 -3.98 17.80 15.13
C THR A 163 -4.19 16.46 14.47
N ILE A 164 -5.37 16.24 13.90
CA ILE A 164 -5.77 14.96 13.32
C ILE A 164 -6.23 15.20 11.90
N ASP A 165 -5.54 14.57 10.96
CA ASP A 165 -5.83 14.66 9.53
C ASP A 165 -6.14 13.27 8.93
N PRO A 166 -7.25 13.14 8.17
CA PRO A 166 -8.29 14.15 7.96
C PRO A 166 -9.16 14.34 9.22
N VAL A 167 -9.72 15.54 9.39
CA VAL A 167 -10.54 15.91 10.55
C VAL A 167 -11.71 14.95 10.78
N ALA A 168 -12.25 14.34 9.73
CA ALA A 168 -13.32 13.34 9.79
C ALA A 168 -12.96 12.14 10.69
N SER A 169 -11.68 11.83 10.84
CA SER A 169 -11.16 10.71 11.64
C SER A 169 -11.21 10.96 13.15
N ALA A 170 -11.21 12.22 13.58
CA ALA A 170 -10.96 12.61 14.97
C ALA A 170 -11.91 11.96 15.99
N ARG A 171 -13.18 11.78 15.64
CA ARG A 171 -14.19 11.19 16.54
C ARG A 171 -14.34 9.67 16.40
N ALA A 172 -13.82 9.09 15.32
CA ALA A 172 -14.04 7.70 15.01
C ALA A 172 -12.76 6.85 15.15
N TYR A 173 -11.63 7.31 14.61
CA TYR A 173 -10.48 6.46 14.32
C TYR A 173 -9.21 6.76 15.12
N VAL A 174 -9.23 7.76 16.03
CA VAL A 174 -8.17 7.95 17.05
C VAL A 174 -8.17 6.79 18.07
N ASN A 175 -9.35 6.29 18.43
CA ASN A 175 -9.45 5.02 19.13
C ASN A 175 -9.19 3.88 18.16
N ARG A 176 -8.10 3.14 18.34
CA ARG A 176 -7.65 2.07 17.44
C ARG A 176 -8.25 0.68 17.70
N SER A 177 -9.25 0.55 18.57
CA SER A 177 -9.97 -0.73 18.76
C SER A 177 -10.95 -0.98 17.62
N ALA A 178 -10.72 -1.99 16.80
CA ALA A 178 -11.64 -2.41 15.73
C ALA A 178 -12.95 -2.96 16.34
N VAL A 179 -12.83 -3.86 17.32
CA VAL A 179 -13.95 -4.47 18.04
C VAL A 179 -14.22 -3.67 19.33
N ARG A 180 -15.48 -3.25 19.52
CA ARG A 180 -15.90 -2.46 20.68
C ARG A 180 -17.27 -2.94 21.16
N ALA A 181 -17.48 -2.99 22.49
CA ALA A 181 -18.75 -3.39 23.07
C ALA A 181 -19.90 -2.52 22.53
N GLU A 182 -21.02 -3.18 22.17
CA GLU A 182 -22.26 -2.53 21.72
C GLU A 182 -22.14 -1.65 20.46
N LYS A 183 -21.05 -1.82 19.68
CA LYS A 183 -20.81 -1.05 18.44
C LYS A 183 -20.45 -1.99 17.30
N PRO A 184 -20.80 -1.64 16.06
CA PRO A 184 -20.32 -2.39 14.90
C PRO A 184 -18.81 -2.45 14.84
N GLU A 185 -18.27 -3.56 14.36
CA GLU A 185 -16.87 -3.69 14.03
C GLU A 185 -16.47 -2.67 12.97
N ARG A 186 -15.28 -2.11 13.11
CA ARG A 186 -14.69 -1.18 12.14
C ARG A 186 -13.68 -1.91 11.27
N ARG A 187 -13.85 -1.78 9.96
CA ARG A 187 -12.98 -2.35 8.96
C ARG A 187 -12.16 -1.26 8.26
N GLY A 188 -11.05 -1.65 7.65
CA GLY A 188 -10.20 -0.75 6.89
C GLY A 188 -9.11 -0.06 7.70
N MET A 189 -8.88 -0.51 8.94
CA MET A 189 -7.79 -0.02 9.79
C MET A 189 -6.49 -0.77 9.47
N ALA A 190 -5.37 -0.05 9.47
CA ALA A 190 -4.05 -0.56 9.08
C ALA A 190 -3.62 -1.80 9.86
N GLU A 191 -4.00 -1.90 11.12
CA GLU A 191 -3.69 -3.04 12.01
C GLU A 191 -4.18 -4.38 11.47
N GLU A 192 -5.23 -4.39 10.63
CA GLU A 192 -5.79 -5.60 10.01
C GLU A 192 -4.86 -6.22 8.96
N VAL A 193 -3.89 -5.43 8.43
CA VAL A 193 -3.12 -5.77 7.22
C VAL A 193 -1.62 -5.54 7.35
N LEU A 194 -1.11 -5.27 8.56
CA LEU A 194 0.32 -5.09 8.83
C LEU A 194 1.17 -6.26 8.33
N ASP A 195 0.64 -7.48 8.42
CA ASP A 195 1.28 -8.69 7.91
C ASP A 195 1.44 -8.66 6.39
N ILE A 196 0.38 -8.28 5.67
CA ILE A 196 0.40 -8.22 4.20
C ILE A 196 1.47 -7.24 3.71
N PHE A 197 1.53 -6.05 4.29
CA PHE A 197 2.52 -5.04 3.91
C PHE A 197 3.93 -5.48 4.26
N ALA A 198 4.16 -5.98 5.47
CA ALA A 198 5.47 -6.37 5.93
C ALA A 198 6.05 -7.56 5.16
N GLU A 199 5.24 -8.59 4.86
CA GLU A 199 5.61 -9.75 4.04
C GLU A 199 5.98 -9.39 2.58
N ASN A 200 5.65 -8.18 2.15
CA ASN A 200 5.94 -7.67 0.81
C ASN A 200 6.89 -6.45 0.84
N GLY A 201 7.64 -6.26 1.93
CA GLY A 201 8.75 -5.32 2.03
C GLY A 201 8.40 -3.94 2.57
N PHE A 202 7.13 -3.58 2.72
CA PHE A 202 6.69 -2.35 3.39
C PHE A 202 6.62 -2.60 4.89
N ILE A 203 7.79 -2.87 5.49
CA ILE A 203 7.89 -3.36 6.87
C ILE A 203 7.74 -2.27 7.92
N HIS A 204 7.98 -1.02 7.56
CA HIS A 204 7.97 0.10 8.48
C HIS A 204 6.64 0.85 8.39
N TRP A 205 5.88 0.80 9.47
CA TRP A 205 4.56 1.42 9.57
C TRP A 205 4.63 2.68 10.44
N GLY A 206 4.07 3.79 9.98
CA GLY A 206 4.04 5.05 10.71
C GLY A 206 3.24 5.01 12.02
N GLY A 207 2.40 3.99 12.23
CA GLY A 207 1.77 3.71 13.51
C GLY A 207 2.74 3.24 14.61
N TYR A 208 4.01 2.93 14.28
CA TYR A 208 5.07 2.67 15.26
C TYR A 208 5.77 3.95 15.75
N TRP A 209 5.51 5.10 15.11
CA TRP A 209 6.13 6.36 15.48
C TRP A 209 5.47 6.98 16.72
N ASN A 210 6.21 7.82 17.44
CA ASN A 210 5.70 8.46 18.65
C ASN A 210 5.16 9.87 18.38
N ALA A 211 5.82 10.64 17.51
CA ALA A 211 5.46 12.00 17.13
C ALA A 211 6.16 12.40 15.83
N PRO A 212 5.38 12.60 14.72
CA PRO A 212 3.96 12.32 14.60
C PRO A 212 3.64 10.83 14.70
N VAL A 213 2.37 10.46 14.78
CA VAL A 213 1.88 9.09 14.53
C VAL A 213 1.15 9.09 13.21
N ASP A 214 1.55 8.23 12.28
CA ASP A 214 0.97 8.18 10.94
C ASP A 214 0.41 6.79 10.65
N TYR A 215 -0.86 6.59 10.98
CA TYR A 215 -1.48 5.27 10.85
C TYR A 215 -1.71 4.84 9.40
N GLN A 216 -1.80 5.78 8.43
CA GLN A 216 -1.97 5.43 7.01
C GLN A 216 -0.68 4.96 6.36
N HIS A 217 0.48 5.43 6.86
CA HIS A 217 1.78 5.38 6.18
C HIS A 217 2.49 4.04 6.32
N PHE A 218 2.73 3.38 5.21
CA PHE A 218 3.57 2.18 5.09
C PHE A 218 4.76 2.49 4.18
N GLU A 219 5.97 2.15 4.60
CA GLU A 219 7.17 2.44 3.82
C GLU A 219 8.16 1.27 3.76
N VAL A 220 8.92 1.23 2.68
CA VAL A 220 10.21 0.52 2.63
C VAL A 220 11.24 1.40 3.36
N ALA A 221 12.05 0.82 4.23
CA ALA A 221 12.99 1.57 5.07
C ALA A 221 14.30 0.80 5.27
N PRO A 222 15.40 1.45 5.63
CA PRO A 222 15.54 2.87 5.93
C PRO A 222 15.80 3.73 4.67
N ARG A 223 15.67 5.04 4.79
CA ARG A 223 15.86 6.03 3.70
C ARG A 223 17.12 5.79 2.85
N LYS A 224 18.29 5.56 3.47
CA LYS A 224 19.54 5.31 2.73
C LYS A 224 19.44 4.12 1.76
N PHE A 225 18.70 3.09 2.15
CA PHE A 225 18.45 1.94 1.29
C PHE A 225 17.56 2.32 0.10
N ILE A 226 16.51 3.11 0.32
CA ILE A 226 15.64 3.61 -0.76
C ILE A 226 16.41 4.50 -1.73
N GLU A 227 17.25 5.41 -1.22
CA GLU A 227 18.12 6.25 -2.05
C GLU A 227 19.11 5.43 -2.90
N HIS A 228 19.53 4.27 -2.41
CA HIS A 228 20.32 3.33 -3.19
C HIS A 228 19.47 2.68 -4.29
N LEU A 229 18.32 2.10 -3.96
CA LEU A 229 17.43 1.46 -4.94
C LEU A 229 17.03 2.41 -6.08
N ALA A 230 16.84 3.70 -5.78
CA ALA A 230 16.51 4.71 -6.77
C ALA A 230 17.65 5.03 -7.75
N ARG A 231 18.92 4.82 -7.34
CA ARG A 231 20.13 5.20 -8.11
C ARG A 231 20.75 4.08 -8.93
N VAL A 232 20.57 2.84 -8.51
CA VAL A 232 21.13 1.69 -9.21
C VAL A 232 20.22 1.23 -10.35
N GLU A 233 20.79 0.45 -11.28
CA GLU A 233 20.03 -0.14 -12.37
C GLU A 233 18.83 -0.97 -11.85
N PRO A 234 17.70 -1.01 -12.58
CA PRO A 234 16.46 -1.66 -12.14
C PRO A 234 16.62 -3.10 -11.65
N ASP A 235 17.42 -3.91 -12.35
CA ASP A 235 17.64 -5.30 -11.97
C ASP A 235 18.46 -5.43 -10.68
N VAL A 236 19.45 -4.54 -10.46
CA VAL A 236 20.21 -4.45 -9.21
C VAL A 236 19.29 -4.03 -8.07
N ALA A 237 18.48 -3.00 -8.29
CA ALA A 237 17.50 -2.53 -7.29
C ALA A 237 16.53 -3.65 -6.88
N ARG A 238 16.01 -4.41 -7.84
CA ARG A 238 15.11 -5.54 -7.60
C ARG A 238 15.80 -6.65 -6.79
N ASN A 239 17.03 -7.00 -7.14
CA ASN A 239 17.80 -8.04 -6.42
C ASN A 239 18.09 -7.60 -4.98
N ASP A 240 18.50 -6.35 -4.77
CA ASP A 240 18.77 -5.81 -3.43
C ASP A 240 17.49 -5.74 -2.59
N PHE A 241 16.36 -5.36 -3.20
CA PHE A 241 15.06 -5.39 -2.52
C PHE A 241 14.62 -6.82 -2.18
N ASN A 242 14.85 -7.79 -3.05
CA ASN A 242 14.55 -9.20 -2.78
C ASN A 242 15.40 -9.75 -1.61
N ALA A 243 16.67 -9.34 -1.51
CA ALA A 243 17.51 -9.68 -0.36
C ALA A 243 16.99 -9.07 0.95
N TYR A 244 16.58 -7.80 0.91
CA TYR A 244 15.93 -7.12 2.03
C TYR A 244 14.66 -7.85 2.50
N LEU A 245 13.76 -8.19 1.58
CA LEU A 245 12.55 -8.94 1.86
C LEU A 245 12.85 -10.35 2.38
N GLY A 246 13.85 -11.02 1.78
CA GLY A 246 14.32 -12.34 2.20
C GLY A 246 14.78 -12.36 3.66
N MET A 247 15.50 -11.32 4.10
CA MET A 247 15.94 -11.18 5.48
C MET A 247 14.76 -11.07 6.45
N TYR A 248 13.73 -10.30 6.10
CA TYR A 248 12.51 -10.20 6.91
C TYR A 248 11.79 -11.54 7.02
N ASN A 249 11.56 -12.20 5.89
CA ASN A 249 10.83 -13.47 5.83
C ASN A 249 11.58 -14.60 6.54
N ALA A 250 12.92 -14.66 6.44
CA ALA A 250 13.74 -15.61 7.18
C ALA A 250 13.62 -15.39 8.70
N CYS A 251 13.71 -14.13 9.15
CA CYS A 251 13.51 -13.80 10.55
C CYS A 251 12.12 -14.22 11.07
N MET A 252 11.06 -13.99 10.29
CA MET A 252 9.71 -14.41 10.64
C MET A 252 9.60 -15.94 10.77
N ALA A 253 10.27 -16.67 9.89
CA ALA A 253 10.31 -18.14 9.95
C ALA A 253 11.06 -18.68 11.18
N GLU A 254 12.16 -18.03 11.59
CA GLU A 254 12.95 -18.39 12.78
C GLU A 254 12.18 -18.18 14.09
N GLN A 255 11.31 -17.20 14.19
CA GLN A 255 10.62 -16.79 15.41
C GLN A 255 9.22 -17.37 15.57
N GLN A 256 8.92 -18.50 14.93
CA GLN A 256 7.62 -19.16 15.05
C GLN A 256 7.29 -19.50 16.53
N GLY A 257 6.03 -19.26 16.90
CA GLY A 257 5.53 -19.52 18.25
C GLY A 257 5.48 -18.29 19.17
N LEU A 258 6.02 -17.14 18.76
CA LEU A 258 5.79 -15.87 19.42
C LEU A 258 4.42 -15.29 19.02
N ASP A 259 3.95 -14.34 19.83
CA ASP A 259 2.82 -13.49 19.43
C ASP A 259 3.14 -12.77 18.10
N PRO A 260 2.25 -12.79 17.09
CA PRO A 260 2.55 -12.27 15.75
C PRO A 260 2.99 -10.80 15.72
N ALA A 261 2.47 -9.95 16.62
CA ALA A 261 2.87 -8.54 16.68
C ALA A 261 4.30 -8.40 17.22
N ARG A 262 4.67 -9.19 18.23
CA ARG A 262 6.03 -9.21 18.80
C ARG A 262 7.04 -9.78 17.81
N GLN A 263 6.68 -10.85 17.12
CA GLN A 263 7.49 -11.46 16.06
C GLN A 263 7.78 -10.44 14.96
N ARG A 264 6.74 -9.78 14.44
CA ARG A 264 6.88 -8.73 13.43
C ARG A 264 7.75 -7.58 13.92
N ALA A 265 7.50 -7.03 15.11
CA ALA A 265 8.27 -5.93 15.67
C ALA A 265 9.76 -6.27 15.81
N SER A 266 10.09 -7.49 16.27
CA SER A 266 11.47 -7.98 16.36
C SER A 266 12.14 -8.06 15.00
N CYS A 267 11.45 -8.64 13.99
CA CYS A 267 12.01 -8.81 12.66
C CYS A 267 12.15 -7.48 11.90
N VAL A 268 11.20 -6.57 12.04
CA VAL A 268 11.33 -5.19 11.55
C VAL A 268 12.57 -4.53 12.15
N GLY A 269 12.74 -4.59 13.48
CA GLY A 269 13.93 -4.04 14.15
C GLY A 269 15.23 -4.60 13.59
N ARG A 270 15.33 -5.94 13.45
CA ARG A 270 16.52 -6.61 12.90
C ARG A 270 16.87 -6.12 11.49
N VAL A 271 15.89 -6.05 10.58
CA VAL A 271 16.11 -5.60 9.21
C VAL A 271 16.49 -4.13 9.16
N LEU A 272 15.81 -3.27 9.90
CA LEU A 272 16.13 -1.85 9.94
C LEU A 272 17.53 -1.59 10.49
N ASP A 273 17.95 -2.29 11.56
CA ASP A 273 19.28 -2.14 12.14
C ASP A 273 20.37 -2.55 11.16
N PHE A 274 20.17 -3.62 10.39
CA PHE A 274 21.08 -4.05 9.35
C PHE A 274 21.19 -3.00 8.23
N TYR A 275 20.08 -2.57 7.66
CA TYR A 275 20.06 -1.65 6.50
C TYR A 275 20.34 -0.18 6.86
N ARG A 276 20.28 0.23 8.12
CA ARG A 276 20.79 1.55 8.58
C ARG A 276 22.28 1.72 8.35
N GLN A 277 23.04 0.62 8.26
CA GLN A 277 24.48 0.61 7.99
C GLN A 277 24.78 0.64 6.48
N TRP A 278 23.79 0.82 5.63
CA TRP A 278 23.97 0.84 4.17
C TRP A 278 24.87 2.02 3.72
N PRO A 279 25.77 1.86 2.70
CA PRO A 279 26.07 0.60 2.00
C PRO A 279 26.78 -0.40 2.93
N LEU A 280 26.40 -1.68 2.78
CA LEU A 280 26.96 -2.74 3.59
C LEU A 280 28.45 -2.93 3.25
N PRO A 281 29.35 -3.17 4.25
CA PRO A 281 30.72 -3.59 3.97
C PRO A 281 30.72 -4.87 3.11
N SER A 282 31.62 -4.95 2.13
CA SER A 282 31.68 -6.04 1.15
C SER A 282 31.75 -7.46 1.75
N SER A 283 32.11 -7.57 3.04
CA SER A 283 32.14 -8.85 3.78
C SER A 283 30.79 -9.31 4.36
N SER A 284 29.80 -8.43 4.46
CA SER A 284 28.50 -8.76 5.06
C SER A 284 27.43 -9.21 4.04
N MET A 285 27.68 -9.02 2.74
CA MET A 285 26.75 -9.48 1.68
C MET A 285 26.79 -10.99 1.49
N ALA A 286 27.88 -11.67 1.84
CA ALA A 286 28.04 -13.12 1.70
C ALA A 286 27.24 -13.93 2.76
N THR A 287 26.94 -13.34 3.90
CA THR A 287 26.23 -14.02 5.01
C THR A 287 24.70 -13.81 5.00
N ALA A 288 24.19 -12.92 4.15
CA ALA A 288 22.74 -12.70 4.02
C ALA A 288 22.07 -13.62 2.97
N ALA A 289 22.88 -14.39 2.22
CA ALA A 289 22.41 -15.30 1.16
C ALA A 289 22.46 -16.79 1.58
N GLU A 290 22.91 -17.11 2.80
CA GLU A 290 22.85 -18.44 3.41
C GLU A 290 21.75 -18.48 4.49
#